data_f58f318e5a3a108921475e61963a9dde
#
_entry.id   f58f318e5a3a108921475e61963a9dde
#
_cell.length_a   1.000
_cell.length_b   1.000
_cell.length_c   1.000
_cell.angle_alpha   90.00
_cell.angle_beta   90.00
_cell.angle_gamma   90.00
#
_symmetry.space_group_name_H-M   'P 1'
#
loop_
_entity.id
_entity.type
_entity.pdbx_description
1 polymer ?
#
loop_
_entity_poly.entity_id
_entity_poly.type
_entity_poly.pdbx_seq_one_letter_code
_entity_poly.pdbx_strand_id
1 'polypeptide(L)'
;MNSAIDRPTDVRPGENLDISRLGPYLQNALSLEGEVKVLQYPSGFSNLTYMLRIGDREVVLRRPPFGSKPKSGHDMKREHGVLAALHGSFPYCPKPLVYSDDETIIGSPFYVMEKIEGIIVRRDFPTGMSLSPEEIRALFDQVVDVHVELHSVDFQAVGLEDFGKPEGYVERQVAGWSDRYRRARTPDVPDCEGIMAWLEENRRPDLGPGCIVHNDFRLDNVILDPSDPQRIIGVL
;
A
#
# COMPACT_ATOMS: atom_id res chain seq x y z
N MET A 1 0.65 -20.96 -17.81
CA MET A 1 0.82 -19.70 -17.07
C MET A 1 -0.11 -19.76 -15.86
N ASN A 2 0.38 -19.45 -14.67
CA ASN A 2 -0.42 -19.53 -13.45
C ASN A 2 -1.54 -18.48 -13.50
N SER A 3 -2.81 -18.92 -13.54
CA SER A 3 -4.00 -18.06 -13.61
C SER A 3 -4.23 -17.27 -12.32
N ALA A 4 -3.52 -17.62 -11.25
CA ALA A 4 -3.66 -17.01 -9.93
C ALA A 4 -2.86 -15.70 -9.77
N ILE A 5 -1.92 -15.39 -10.67
CA ILE A 5 -1.13 -14.15 -10.61
C ILE A 5 -2.04 -12.94 -10.85
N ASP A 6 -1.91 -11.91 -10.00
CA ASP A 6 -2.63 -10.63 -10.15
C ASP A 6 -2.16 -9.93 -11.43
N ARG A 7 -3.09 -9.65 -12.33
CA ARG A 7 -2.78 -9.10 -13.66
C ARG A 7 -3.48 -7.79 -13.91
N PRO A 8 -2.76 -6.81 -14.45
CA PRO A 8 -3.37 -5.58 -14.90
C PRO A 8 -4.19 -5.83 -16.18
N THR A 9 -5.16 -4.96 -16.42
CA THR A 9 -6.05 -4.92 -17.59
C THR A 9 -5.86 -3.61 -18.35
N ASP A 10 -6.65 -3.38 -19.38
CA ASP A 10 -6.68 -2.10 -20.07
C ASP A 10 -7.06 -0.96 -19.12
N VAL A 11 -6.53 0.23 -19.41
CA VAL A 11 -6.80 1.42 -18.61
C VAL A 11 -8.27 1.79 -18.69
N ARG A 12 -8.89 2.08 -17.56
CA ARG A 12 -10.29 2.49 -17.46
C ARG A 12 -10.54 3.80 -18.20
N PRO A 13 -11.72 3.98 -18.83
CA PRO A 13 -12.09 5.23 -19.48
C PRO A 13 -11.96 6.43 -18.52
N GLY A 14 -11.27 7.48 -18.97
CA GLY A 14 -11.02 8.69 -18.17
C GLY A 14 -9.81 8.62 -17.23
N GLU A 15 -9.12 7.49 -17.14
CA GLU A 15 -7.95 7.32 -16.28
C GLU A 15 -6.64 7.15 -17.06
N ASN A 16 -6.62 7.56 -18.33
CA ASN A 16 -5.44 7.50 -19.17
C ASN A 16 -4.34 8.46 -18.70
N LEU A 17 -3.09 8.00 -18.77
CA LEU A 17 -1.90 8.81 -18.49
C LEU A 17 -1.41 9.47 -19.79
N ASP A 18 -0.86 10.68 -19.70
CA ASP A 18 -0.20 11.34 -20.82
C ASP A 18 1.18 10.72 -21.09
N ILE A 19 1.22 9.70 -21.95
CA ILE A 19 2.44 8.95 -22.27
C ILE A 19 3.44 9.81 -23.05
N SER A 20 2.97 10.84 -23.76
CA SER A 20 3.87 11.72 -24.50
C SER A 20 4.85 12.49 -23.61
N ARG A 21 4.44 12.75 -22.36
CA ARG A 21 5.25 13.39 -21.31
C ARG A 21 5.86 12.39 -20.36
N LEU A 22 5.07 11.44 -19.88
CA LEU A 22 5.51 10.42 -18.91
C LEU A 22 6.59 9.52 -19.49
N GLY A 23 6.48 9.10 -20.75
CA GLY A 23 7.40 8.19 -21.39
C GLY A 23 8.85 8.71 -21.38
N PRO A 24 9.15 9.85 -22.00
CA PRO A 24 10.49 10.44 -22.00
C PRO A 24 11.02 10.71 -20.58
N TYR A 25 10.17 11.16 -19.66
CA TYR A 25 10.55 11.37 -18.26
C TYR A 25 11.05 10.10 -17.60
N LEU A 26 10.28 9.00 -17.70
CA LEU A 26 10.64 7.73 -17.07
C LEU A 26 11.83 7.05 -17.76
N GLN A 27 11.93 7.12 -19.08
CA GLN A 27 13.07 6.61 -19.83
C GLN A 27 14.37 7.26 -19.35
N ASN A 28 14.37 8.58 -19.17
CA ASN A 28 15.51 9.31 -18.63
C ASN A 28 15.77 8.97 -17.15
N ALA A 29 14.75 9.03 -16.29
CA ALA A 29 14.89 8.84 -14.84
C ALA A 29 15.34 7.41 -14.48
N LEU A 30 14.92 6.41 -15.26
CA LEU A 30 15.24 4.99 -15.04
C LEU A 30 16.38 4.48 -15.90
N SER A 31 16.92 5.31 -16.82
CA SER A 31 17.90 4.91 -17.83
C SER A 31 17.43 3.70 -18.66
N LEU A 32 16.18 3.74 -19.11
CA LEU A 32 15.54 2.69 -19.91
C LEU A 32 15.21 3.21 -21.30
N GLU A 33 15.20 2.29 -22.27
CA GLU A 33 14.84 2.56 -23.67
C GLU A 33 13.65 1.68 -24.08
N GLY A 34 12.97 2.07 -25.16
CA GLY A 34 11.90 1.29 -25.75
C GLY A 34 10.51 1.90 -25.56
N GLU A 35 9.52 1.28 -26.17
CA GLU A 35 8.12 1.71 -26.11
C GLU A 35 7.58 1.64 -24.67
N VAL A 36 6.80 2.66 -24.29
CA VAL A 36 6.09 2.67 -22.99
C VAL A 36 4.66 2.21 -23.19
N LYS A 37 4.30 1.08 -22.59
CA LYS A 37 2.93 0.55 -22.53
C LYS A 37 2.37 0.68 -21.14
N VAL A 38 1.08 1.02 -21.04
CA VAL A 38 0.38 1.21 -19.76
C VAL A 38 -0.78 0.25 -19.67
N LEU A 39 -0.83 -0.46 -18.56
CA LEU A 39 -1.98 -1.23 -18.12
C LEU A 39 -2.36 -0.78 -16.71
N GLN A 40 -3.55 -1.12 -16.25
CA GLN A 40 -4.05 -0.70 -14.95
C GLN A 40 -4.48 -1.90 -14.11
N TYR A 41 -4.12 -1.89 -12.82
CA TYR A 41 -4.68 -2.87 -11.89
C TYR A 41 -6.14 -2.52 -11.58
N PRO A 42 -7.06 -3.50 -11.65
CA PRO A 42 -8.49 -3.25 -11.50
C PRO A 42 -8.90 -2.88 -10.07
N SER A 43 -8.08 -3.22 -9.09
CA SER A 43 -8.26 -2.95 -7.67
C SER A 43 -7.37 -1.78 -7.22
N GLY A 44 -7.82 -1.07 -6.20
CA GLY A 44 -7.15 0.14 -5.68
C GLY A 44 -8.12 1.32 -5.72
N PHE A 45 -9.07 1.34 -4.77
CA PHE A 45 -10.08 2.40 -4.70
C PHE A 45 -9.52 3.71 -4.13
N SER A 46 -8.43 3.64 -3.36
CA SER A 46 -7.83 4.82 -2.73
C SER A 46 -6.84 5.53 -3.67
N ASN A 47 -5.95 4.79 -4.33
CA ASN A 47 -4.98 5.32 -5.28
C ASN A 47 -5.00 4.50 -6.56
N LEU A 48 -4.77 5.15 -7.71
CA LEU A 48 -4.69 4.47 -9.00
C LEU A 48 -3.33 3.82 -9.16
N THR A 49 -3.33 2.55 -9.53
CA THR A 49 -2.12 1.74 -9.69
C THR A 49 -2.03 1.24 -11.13
N TYR A 50 -0.91 1.56 -11.79
CA TYR A 50 -0.65 1.19 -13.17
C TYR A 50 0.59 0.30 -13.26
N MET A 51 0.56 -0.65 -14.16
CA MET A 51 1.76 -1.35 -14.63
C MET A 51 2.25 -0.66 -15.88
N LEU A 52 3.51 -0.26 -15.86
CA LEU A 52 4.19 0.33 -17.01
C LEU A 52 5.23 -0.66 -17.53
N ARG A 53 5.19 -0.95 -18.82
CA ARG A 53 6.25 -1.68 -19.50
C ARG A 53 7.05 -0.70 -20.33
N ILE A 54 8.36 -0.61 -20.07
CA ILE A 54 9.32 0.25 -20.78
C ILE A 54 10.36 -0.68 -21.40
N GLY A 55 10.28 -0.91 -22.72
CA GLY A 55 11.01 -2.00 -23.35
C GLY A 55 10.65 -3.35 -22.73
N ASP A 56 11.63 -4.03 -22.13
CA ASP A 56 11.44 -5.32 -21.47
C ASP A 56 11.22 -5.21 -19.95
N ARG A 57 11.30 -4.01 -19.38
CA ARG A 57 11.16 -3.81 -17.94
C ARG A 57 9.74 -3.41 -17.54
N GLU A 58 9.21 -4.08 -16.52
CA GLU A 58 7.93 -3.75 -15.91
C GLU A 58 8.15 -3.08 -14.56
N VAL A 59 7.40 -2.00 -14.32
CA VAL A 59 7.39 -1.23 -13.07
C VAL A 59 5.96 -0.86 -12.70
N VAL A 60 5.72 -0.47 -11.45
CA VAL A 60 4.41 -0.04 -10.96
C VAL A 60 4.44 1.45 -10.69
N LEU A 61 3.48 2.18 -11.24
CA LEU A 61 3.24 3.60 -10.96
C LEU A 61 1.99 3.75 -10.08
N ARG A 62 2.09 4.56 -9.03
CA ARG A 62 0.94 4.96 -8.20
C ARG A 62 0.75 6.47 -8.23
N ARG A 63 -0.52 6.87 -8.29
CA ARG A 63 -0.95 8.27 -8.23
C ARG A 63 -2.30 8.41 -7.52
N PRO A 64 -2.66 9.61 -7.04
CA PRO A 64 -4.01 9.90 -6.56
C PRO A 64 -5.05 9.71 -7.66
N PRO A 65 -6.34 9.47 -7.31
CA PRO A 65 -7.43 9.50 -8.26
C PRO A 65 -7.54 10.85 -8.98
N PHE A 66 -8.06 10.84 -10.22
CA PHE A 66 -8.30 12.07 -10.99
C PHE A 66 -9.29 12.96 -10.24
N GLY A 67 -9.03 14.28 -10.22
CA GLY A 67 -9.90 15.26 -9.56
C GLY A 67 -9.86 15.26 -8.03
N SER A 68 -9.12 14.35 -7.39
CA SER A 68 -8.92 14.42 -5.95
C SER A 68 -7.91 15.51 -5.57
N LYS A 69 -8.27 16.33 -4.57
CA LYS A 69 -7.27 17.20 -3.93
C LYS A 69 -6.50 16.36 -2.92
N PRO A 70 -5.16 16.43 -2.88
CA PRO A 70 -4.36 15.69 -1.91
C PRO A 70 -4.81 16.07 -0.50
N LYS A 71 -5.41 15.11 0.20
CA LYS A 71 -5.58 15.12 1.65
C LYS A 71 -4.81 13.90 2.14
N SER A 72 -4.51 13.83 3.40
CA SER A 72 -3.61 12.89 4.06
C SER A 72 -3.64 11.40 3.60
N GLY A 73 -4.63 10.96 2.88
CA GLY A 73 -4.76 9.60 2.33
C GLY A 73 -4.21 9.40 0.92
N HIS A 74 -3.69 10.45 0.26
CA HIS A 74 -3.18 10.41 -1.12
C HIS A 74 -1.84 11.12 -1.24
N ASP A 75 -1.01 11.06 -0.20
CA ASP A 75 0.30 11.69 -0.14
C ASP A 75 1.36 10.77 -0.76
N MET A 76 1.58 10.93 -2.06
CA MET A 76 2.55 10.12 -2.83
C MET A 76 3.99 10.31 -2.34
N LYS A 77 4.33 11.50 -1.83
CA LYS A 77 5.65 11.75 -1.23
C LYS A 77 5.84 10.94 0.04
N ARG A 78 4.80 10.90 0.86
CA ARG A 78 4.81 10.11 2.10
C ARG A 78 4.89 8.62 1.80
N GLU A 79 4.09 8.10 0.86
CA GLU A 79 4.13 6.69 0.46
C GLU A 79 5.52 6.30 -0.07
N HIS A 80 6.05 7.07 -1.03
CA HIS A 80 7.40 6.85 -1.55
C HIS A 80 8.47 6.91 -0.46
N GLY A 81 8.37 7.89 0.46
CA GLY A 81 9.33 8.07 1.56
C GLY A 81 9.39 6.86 2.50
N VAL A 82 8.24 6.27 2.83
CA VAL A 82 8.18 5.02 3.62
C VAL A 82 8.85 3.86 2.90
N LEU A 83 8.53 3.66 1.61
CA LEU A 83 9.17 2.60 0.83
C LEU A 83 10.69 2.79 0.75
N ALA A 84 11.16 4.04 0.57
CA ALA A 84 12.58 4.35 0.52
C ALA A 84 13.29 4.05 1.84
N ALA A 85 12.66 4.37 2.98
CA ALA A 85 13.19 4.08 4.30
C ALA A 85 13.22 2.57 4.61
N LEU A 86 12.17 1.84 4.23
CA LEU A 86 12.01 0.42 4.58
C LEU A 86 12.76 -0.54 3.66
N HIS A 87 12.98 -0.20 2.40
CA HIS A 87 13.49 -1.13 1.38
C HIS A 87 14.79 -1.86 1.77
N GLY A 88 15.67 -1.22 2.55
CA GLY A 88 16.93 -1.84 3.01
C GLY A 88 16.82 -2.69 4.27
N SER A 89 15.71 -2.59 5.02
CA SER A 89 15.54 -3.19 6.34
C SER A 89 14.33 -4.12 6.45
N PHE A 90 13.42 -4.07 5.48
CA PHE A 90 12.22 -4.91 5.42
C PHE A 90 12.14 -5.55 4.03
N PRO A 91 12.48 -6.86 3.90
CA PRO A 91 12.73 -7.50 2.60
C PRO A 91 11.48 -7.64 1.72
N TYR A 92 10.30 -7.45 2.28
CA TYR A 92 9.02 -7.51 1.56
C TYR A 92 8.60 -6.16 0.94
N CYS A 93 9.38 -5.10 1.20
CA CYS A 93 9.08 -3.76 0.70
C CYS A 93 9.49 -3.62 -0.77
N PRO A 94 8.57 -3.24 -1.70
CA PRO A 94 8.95 -2.96 -3.08
C PRO A 94 9.98 -1.84 -3.16
N LYS A 95 10.98 -2.00 -4.02
CA LYS A 95 11.99 -0.96 -4.21
C LYS A 95 11.37 0.29 -4.84
N PRO A 96 11.41 1.46 -4.19
CA PRO A 96 11.03 2.71 -4.82
C PRO A 96 12.09 3.10 -5.86
N LEU A 97 11.64 3.61 -7.01
CA LEU A 97 12.51 3.92 -8.15
C LEU A 97 12.51 5.41 -8.45
N VAL A 98 11.35 6.04 -8.51
CA VAL A 98 11.18 7.45 -8.88
C VAL A 98 10.04 8.05 -8.08
N TYR A 99 10.20 9.29 -7.64
CA TYR A 99 9.14 10.17 -7.16
C TYR A 99 9.14 11.46 -7.97
N SER A 100 7.97 11.97 -8.30
CA SER A 100 7.80 13.29 -8.92
C SER A 100 6.60 14.02 -8.34
N ASP A 101 6.80 15.28 -8.00
CA ASP A 101 5.74 16.25 -7.67
C ASP A 101 5.45 17.22 -8.82
N ASP A 102 6.09 17.02 -9.97
CA ASP A 102 5.82 17.80 -11.18
C ASP A 102 4.49 17.38 -11.82
N GLU A 103 3.45 18.14 -11.50
CA GLU A 103 2.11 17.91 -12.03
C GLU A 103 2.00 18.13 -13.55
N THR A 104 3.01 18.77 -14.20
CA THR A 104 2.98 18.96 -15.64
C THR A 104 3.14 17.65 -16.41
N ILE A 105 3.64 16.58 -15.77
CA ILE A 105 3.86 15.27 -16.39
C ILE A 105 2.55 14.50 -16.57
N ILE A 106 1.79 14.27 -15.48
CA ILE A 106 0.54 13.49 -15.51
C ILE A 106 -0.62 14.14 -14.74
N GLY A 107 -0.51 15.43 -14.40
CA GLY A 107 -1.57 16.19 -13.72
C GLY A 107 -1.66 15.95 -12.20
N SER A 108 -0.70 15.25 -11.60
CA SER A 108 -0.63 15.01 -10.16
C SER A 108 0.76 14.50 -9.77
N PRO A 109 1.15 14.60 -8.48
CA PRO A 109 2.28 13.84 -7.95
C PRO A 109 2.09 12.34 -8.18
N PHE A 110 3.21 11.63 -8.35
CA PHE A 110 3.23 10.17 -8.51
C PHE A 110 4.55 9.57 -8.03
N TYR A 111 4.57 8.26 -7.84
CA TYR A 111 5.82 7.54 -7.69
C TYR A 111 5.81 6.23 -8.48
N VAL A 112 7.02 5.74 -8.75
CA VAL A 112 7.26 4.47 -9.43
C VAL A 112 8.06 3.57 -8.52
N MET A 113 7.68 2.30 -8.48
CA MET A 113 8.35 1.26 -7.71
C MET A 113 8.55 0.00 -8.54
N GLU A 114 9.38 -0.90 -8.05
CA GLU A 114 9.55 -2.22 -8.60
C GLU A 114 8.23 -3.00 -8.60
N LYS A 115 8.00 -3.76 -9.67
CA LYS A 115 6.89 -4.71 -9.74
C LYS A 115 7.31 -6.01 -9.08
N ILE A 116 6.62 -6.42 -8.03
CA ILE A 116 6.71 -7.77 -7.47
C ILE A 116 5.62 -8.61 -8.14
N GLU A 117 6.02 -9.65 -8.86
CA GLU A 117 5.06 -10.54 -9.51
C GLU A 117 4.64 -11.66 -8.55
N GLY A 118 3.35 -11.78 -8.31
CA GLY A 118 2.85 -12.80 -7.39
C GLY A 118 1.32 -12.88 -7.32
N ILE A 119 0.85 -13.62 -6.34
CA ILE A 119 -0.58 -13.85 -6.09
C ILE A 119 -1.04 -12.87 -5.02
N ILE A 120 -2.15 -12.16 -5.30
CA ILE A 120 -2.83 -11.31 -4.32
C ILE A 120 -4.22 -11.90 -4.08
N VAL A 121 -4.50 -12.27 -2.83
CA VAL A 121 -5.81 -12.79 -2.43
C VAL A 121 -6.72 -11.62 -2.10
N ARG A 122 -7.62 -11.28 -3.03
CA ARG A 122 -8.53 -10.14 -2.89
C ARG A 122 -9.70 -10.44 -1.94
N ARG A 123 -10.65 -11.20 -2.40
CA ARG A 123 -11.83 -11.62 -1.64
C ARG A 123 -11.84 -13.12 -1.44
N ASP A 124 -11.62 -13.85 -2.52
CA ASP A 124 -11.58 -15.29 -2.58
C ASP A 124 -10.23 -15.74 -3.14
N PHE A 125 -9.85 -16.98 -2.92
CA PHE A 125 -8.67 -17.54 -3.58
C PHE A 125 -8.84 -17.50 -5.09
N PRO A 126 -7.80 -17.10 -5.84
CA PRO A 126 -7.84 -17.07 -7.29
C PRO A 126 -8.20 -18.44 -7.88
N THR A 127 -8.84 -18.43 -9.05
CA THR A 127 -9.22 -19.66 -9.76
C THR A 127 -8.01 -20.57 -9.96
N GLY A 128 -8.13 -21.83 -9.56
CA GLY A 128 -7.07 -22.84 -9.64
C GLY A 128 -6.10 -22.84 -8.46
N MET A 129 -6.30 -21.98 -7.46
CA MET A 129 -5.59 -22.04 -6.18
C MET A 129 -6.47 -22.74 -5.15
N SER A 130 -5.91 -23.77 -4.51
CA SER A 130 -6.56 -24.49 -3.41
C SER A 130 -5.50 -24.80 -2.37
N LEU A 131 -5.78 -24.47 -1.12
CA LEU A 131 -4.92 -24.77 0.03
C LEU A 131 -5.64 -25.69 1.00
N SER A 132 -4.94 -26.65 1.55
CA SER A 132 -5.42 -27.46 2.67
C SER A 132 -5.54 -26.63 3.96
N PRO A 133 -6.25 -27.10 5.00
CA PRO A 133 -6.30 -26.41 6.28
C PRO A 133 -4.92 -26.17 6.90
N GLU A 134 -3.99 -27.09 6.72
CA GLU A 134 -2.61 -26.99 7.20
C GLU A 134 -1.84 -25.89 6.46
N GLU A 135 -1.98 -25.83 5.13
CA GLU A 135 -1.37 -24.79 4.31
C GLU A 135 -1.95 -23.41 4.59
N ILE A 136 -3.26 -23.32 4.83
CA ILE A 136 -3.92 -22.08 5.26
C ILE A 136 -3.33 -21.61 6.60
N ARG A 137 -3.16 -22.55 7.57
CA ARG A 137 -2.53 -22.21 8.86
C ARG A 137 -1.11 -21.68 8.66
N ALA A 138 -0.29 -22.37 7.87
CA ALA A 138 1.08 -21.96 7.58
C ALA A 138 1.14 -20.57 6.92
N LEU A 139 0.23 -20.28 5.98
CA LEU A 139 0.09 -18.95 5.39
C LEU A 139 -0.20 -17.87 6.44
N PHE A 140 -1.18 -18.11 7.34
CA PHE A 140 -1.52 -17.13 8.36
C PHE A 140 -0.45 -16.99 9.44
N ASP A 141 0.28 -18.07 9.78
CA ASP A 141 1.44 -17.97 10.65
C ASP A 141 2.49 -17.05 10.02
N GLN A 142 2.78 -17.20 8.71
CA GLN A 142 3.69 -16.29 8.02
C GLN A 142 3.15 -14.85 7.91
N VAL A 143 1.84 -14.63 7.73
CA VAL A 143 1.25 -13.28 7.78
C VAL A 143 1.56 -12.60 9.11
N VAL A 144 1.44 -13.34 10.21
CA VAL A 144 1.77 -12.81 11.55
C VAL A 144 3.27 -12.55 11.68
N ASP A 145 4.13 -13.47 11.24
CA ASP A 145 5.58 -13.33 11.32
C ASP A 145 6.07 -12.10 10.54
N VAL A 146 5.62 -11.92 9.29
CA VAL A 146 5.97 -10.74 8.46
C VAL A 146 5.45 -9.44 9.09
N HIS A 147 4.27 -9.47 9.73
CA HIS A 147 3.75 -8.31 10.45
C HIS A 147 4.60 -7.97 11.68
N VAL A 148 5.06 -8.99 12.42
CA VAL A 148 5.99 -8.81 13.54
C VAL A 148 7.35 -8.30 13.07
N GLU A 149 7.87 -8.78 11.93
CA GLU A 149 9.10 -8.25 11.34
C GLU A 149 8.98 -6.75 11.03
N LEU A 150 7.84 -6.31 10.45
CA LEU A 150 7.58 -4.88 10.21
C LEU A 150 7.59 -4.07 11.52
N HIS A 151 6.93 -4.56 12.56
CA HIS A 151 6.90 -3.91 13.88
C HIS A 151 8.28 -3.88 14.55
N SER A 152 9.16 -4.80 14.17
CA SER A 152 10.52 -4.91 14.71
C SER A 152 11.54 -4.02 14.02
N VAL A 153 11.18 -3.37 12.92
CA VAL A 153 12.06 -2.41 12.25
C VAL A 153 12.29 -1.21 13.16
N ASP A 154 13.54 -0.89 13.40
CA ASP A 154 13.92 0.33 14.12
C ASP A 154 13.63 1.55 13.23
N PHE A 155 12.49 2.20 13.49
CA PHE A 155 12.02 3.32 12.68
C PHE A 155 12.96 4.55 12.75
N GLN A 156 13.74 4.70 13.82
CA GLN A 156 14.75 5.75 13.95
C GLN A 156 15.97 5.43 13.06
N ALA A 157 16.46 4.19 13.12
CA ALA A 157 17.60 3.77 12.31
C ALA A 157 17.34 3.85 10.79
N VAL A 158 16.07 3.74 10.36
CA VAL A 158 15.70 3.89 8.95
C VAL A 158 15.26 5.32 8.57
N GLY A 159 15.37 6.30 9.48
CA GLY A 159 15.08 7.71 9.20
C GLY A 159 13.59 8.06 9.17
N LEU A 160 12.76 7.36 9.94
CA LEU A 160 11.32 7.61 10.06
C LEU A 160 10.92 8.26 11.41
N GLU A 161 11.88 8.80 12.16
CA GLU A 161 11.63 9.44 13.47
C GLU A 161 10.63 10.60 13.39
N ASP A 162 10.67 11.37 12.31
CA ASP A 162 9.76 12.50 12.06
C ASP A 162 8.51 12.11 11.25
N PHE A 163 8.38 10.85 10.86
CA PHE A 163 7.28 10.39 10.01
C PHE A 163 5.93 10.36 10.72
N GLY A 164 5.93 10.13 12.02
CA GLY A 164 4.75 10.04 12.89
C GLY A 164 5.01 10.63 14.27
N LYS A 165 4.02 10.47 15.13
CA LYS A 165 4.09 10.83 16.55
C LYS A 165 3.74 9.59 17.36
N PRO A 166 4.73 8.80 17.82
CA PRO A 166 4.46 7.58 18.58
C PRO A 166 3.78 7.87 19.92
N GLU A 167 4.22 8.91 20.65
CA GLU A 167 3.68 9.27 21.96
C GLU A 167 2.21 9.66 21.86
N GLY A 168 1.37 9.11 22.71
CA GLY A 168 -0.07 9.36 22.76
C GLY A 168 -0.83 8.82 21.52
N TYR A 169 -0.26 7.85 20.80
CA TYR A 169 -0.88 7.31 19.58
C TYR A 169 -2.28 6.74 19.83
N VAL A 170 -2.43 5.88 20.85
CA VAL A 170 -3.73 5.26 21.19
C VAL A 170 -4.77 6.31 21.56
N GLU A 171 -4.39 7.31 22.36
CA GLU A 171 -5.25 8.43 22.74
C GLU A 171 -5.77 9.19 21.52
N ARG A 172 -4.88 9.56 20.61
CA ARG A 172 -5.25 10.26 19.38
C ARG A 172 -6.12 9.40 18.45
N GLN A 173 -5.91 8.08 18.41
CA GLN A 173 -6.74 7.19 17.61
C GLN A 173 -8.16 7.11 18.18
N VAL A 174 -8.31 6.88 19.49
CA VAL A 174 -9.61 6.83 20.15
C VAL A 174 -10.39 8.14 19.97
N ALA A 175 -9.77 9.28 20.28
CA ALA A 175 -10.40 10.58 20.11
C ALA A 175 -10.75 10.88 18.64
N GLY A 176 -9.81 10.65 17.73
CA GLY A 176 -9.97 10.94 16.31
C GLY A 176 -11.06 10.09 15.64
N TRP A 177 -11.14 8.80 15.95
CA TRP A 177 -12.18 7.92 15.41
C TRP A 177 -13.55 8.19 16.02
N SER A 178 -13.62 8.50 17.32
CA SER A 178 -14.85 8.95 17.99
C SER A 178 -15.42 10.21 17.30
N ASP A 179 -14.59 11.20 17.05
CA ASP A 179 -14.98 12.42 16.34
C ASP A 179 -15.42 12.18 14.89
N ARG A 180 -14.73 11.30 14.18
CA ARG A 180 -15.12 10.92 12.80
C ARG A 180 -16.46 10.23 12.80
N TYR A 181 -16.70 9.30 13.71
CA TYR A 181 -17.97 8.60 13.85
C TYR A 181 -19.11 9.59 14.12
N ARG A 182 -18.96 10.48 15.12
CA ARG A 182 -19.98 11.50 15.45
C ARG A 182 -20.35 12.37 14.26
N ARG A 183 -19.35 12.75 13.45
CA ARG A 183 -19.56 13.59 12.26
C ARG A 183 -20.15 12.84 11.07
N ALA A 184 -19.88 11.56 10.91
CA ALA A 184 -20.33 10.75 9.79
C ALA A 184 -21.65 10.02 10.03
N ARG A 185 -22.05 9.87 11.31
CA ARG A 185 -23.23 9.16 11.73
C ARG A 185 -24.51 9.76 11.15
N THR A 186 -25.40 8.92 10.64
CA THR A 186 -26.78 9.26 10.24
C THR A 186 -27.76 8.95 11.40
N PRO A 187 -29.00 9.53 11.39
CA PRO A 187 -29.96 9.34 12.48
C PRO A 187 -30.41 7.88 12.73
N ASP A 188 -30.27 7.02 11.73
CA ASP A 188 -30.65 5.59 11.78
C ASP A 188 -29.56 4.69 12.38
N VAL A 189 -28.38 5.25 12.69
CA VAL A 189 -27.24 4.52 13.26
C VAL A 189 -27.13 4.82 14.77
N PRO A 190 -26.81 3.82 15.64
CA PRO A 190 -26.58 4.04 17.07
C PRO A 190 -25.55 5.12 17.34
N ASP A 191 -25.64 5.83 18.46
CA ASP A 191 -24.68 6.88 18.80
C ASP A 191 -23.33 6.35 19.27
N CYS A 192 -23.28 5.13 19.80
CA CYS A 192 -22.08 4.47 20.32
C CYS A 192 -21.31 5.26 21.40
N GLU A 193 -21.94 6.26 22.03
CA GLU A 193 -21.26 7.09 23.04
C GLU A 193 -20.76 6.28 24.24
N GLY A 194 -21.52 5.24 24.66
CA GLY A 194 -21.07 4.34 25.73
C GLY A 194 -19.80 3.56 25.38
N ILE A 195 -19.63 3.16 24.10
CA ILE A 195 -18.41 2.48 23.62
C ILE A 195 -17.25 3.47 23.59
N MET A 196 -17.47 4.68 23.11
CA MET A 196 -16.44 5.72 23.05
C MET A 196 -15.95 6.10 24.46
N ALA A 197 -16.87 6.29 25.42
CA ALA A 197 -16.53 6.54 26.81
C ALA A 197 -15.71 5.38 27.41
N TRP A 198 -16.14 4.15 27.18
CA TRP A 198 -15.42 2.97 27.66
C TRP A 198 -14.01 2.89 27.08
N LEU A 199 -13.82 3.15 25.78
CA LEU A 199 -12.50 3.17 25.13
C LEU A 199 -11.61 4.25 25.74
N GLU A 200 -12.14 5.43 26.03
CA GLU A 200 -11.39 6.52 26.67
C GLU A 200 -10.95 6.15 28.09
N GLU A 201 -11.85 5.58 28.89
CA GLU A 201 -11.57 5.19 30.28
C GLU A 201 -10.63 3.98 30.38
N ASN A 202 -10.70 3.04 29.43
CA ASN A 202 -9.95 1.78 29.47
C ASN A 202 -8.75 1.75 28.53
N ARG A 203 -8.39 2.87 27.91
CA ARG A 203 -7.18 2.93 27.07
C ARG A 203 -5.94 2.63 27.91
N ARG A 204 -5.07 1.81 27.36
CA ARG A 204 -3.78 1.52 27.98
C ARG A 204 -2.82 2.68 27.73
N PRO A 205 -1.93 2.99 28.70
CA PRO A 205 -0.82 3.90 28.44
C PRO A 205 0.12 3.31 27.36
N ASP A 206 0.89 4.18 26.71
CA ASP A 206 1.95 3.74 25.81
C ASP A 206 2.96 2.88 26.57
N LEU A 207 3.28 1.69 26.04
CA LEU A 207 4.10 0.68 26.74
C LEU A 207 5.55 0.64 26.24
N GLY A 208 6.05 1.68 25.62
CA GLY A 208 7.44 1.73 25.19
C GLY A 208 7.65 2.58 23.94
N PRO A 209 8.81 2.42 23.29
CA PRO A 209 9.06 3.10 22.02
C PRO A 209 8.01 2.65 21.01
N GLY A 210 7.55 3.58 20.18
CA GLY A 210 6.63 3.27 19.09
C GLY A 210 7.23 2.27 18.11
N CYS A 211 6.38 1.72 17.26
CA CYS A 211 6.80 0.91 16.11
C CYS A 211 6.10 1.37 14.84
N ILE A 212 6.54 0.87 13.70
CA ILE A 212 5.87 1.08 12.43
C ILE A 212 4.60 0.23 12.42
N VAL A 213 3.44 0.84 12.13
CA VAL A 213 2.17 0.15 11.99
C VAL A 213 1.65 0.32 10.57
N HIS A 214 1.26 -0.78 9.93
CA HIS A 214 0.75 -0.76 8.56
C HIS A 214 -0.67 -0.17 8.46
N ASN A 215 -1.49 -0.36 9.48
CA ASN A 215 -2.90 0.04 9.59
C ASN A 215 -3.90 -0.67 8.65
N ASP A 216 -3.44 -1.44 7.68
CA ASP A 216 -4.28 -2.21 6.76
C ASP A 216 -3.58 -3.53 6.34
N PHE A 217 -2.96 -4.23 7.31
CA PHE A 217 -2.22 -5.47 7.06
C PHE A 217 -3.18 -6.64 6.89
N ARG A 218 -3.47 -6.98 5.63
CA ARG A 218 -4.44 -7.99 5.24
C ARG A 218 -3.98 -8.69 3.96
N LEU A 219 -4.60 -9.84 3.63
CA LEU A 219 -4.19 -10.68 2.50
C LEU A 219 -4.19 -9.99 1.14
N ASP A 220 -5.05 -8.99 0.94
CA ASP A 220 -5.08 -8.23 -0.31
C ASP A 220 -4.03 -7.11 -0.39
N ASN A 221 -3.25 -6.93 0.69
CA ASN A 221 -2.07 -6.07 0.74
C ASN A 221 -0.75 -6.86 0.89
N VAL A 222 -0.79 -8.19 0.73
CA VAL A 222 0.41 -9.02 0.65
C VAL A 222 0.47 -9.76 -0.68
N ILE A 223 1.69 -10.03 -1.14
CA ILE A 223 1.95 -10.75 -2.39
C ILE A 223 2.55 -12.10 -2.04
N LEU A 224 1.87 -13.17 -2.47
CA LEU A 224 2.31 -14.55 -2.26
C LEU A 224 3.17 -15.02 -3.44
N ASP A 225 4.12 -15.90 -3.16
CA ASP A 225 4.94 -16.54 -4.18
C ASP A 225 4.09 -17.48 -5.08
N PRO A 226 4.11 -17.32 -6.40
CA PRO A 226 3.37 -18.20 -7.30
C PRO A 226 3.80 -19.68 -7.26
N SER A 227 5.00 -19.96 -6.80
CA SER A 227 5.54 -21.32 -6.67
C SER A 227 5.30 -21.94 -5.29
N ASP A 228 5.11 -21.09 -4.28
CA ASP A 228 4.81 -21.47 -2.89
C ASP A 228 3.83 -20.46 -2.28
N PRO A 229 2.51 -20.69 -2.46
CA PRO A 229 1.49 -19.73 -2.01
C PRO A 229 1.39 -19.54 -0.49
N GLN A 230 2.16 -20.28 0.30
CA GLN A 230 2.29 -20.06 1.74
C GLN A 230 3.35 -18.99 2.05
N ARG A 231 4.22 -18.66 1.09
CA ARG A 231 5.32 -17.71 1.25
C ARG A 231 4.92 -16.31 0.81
N ILE A 232 5.06 -15.34 1.68
CA ILE A 232 4.93 -13.90 1.36
C ILE A 232 6.24 -13.41 0.75
N ILE A 233 6.14 -12.70 -0.36
CA ILE A 233 7.28 -12.10 -1.08
C ILE A 233 7.15 -10.58 -1.23
N GLY A 234 6.02 -10.01 -0.86
CA GLY A 234 5.81 -8.56 -0.90
C GLY A 234 4.71 -8.09 0.02
N VAL A 235 4.83 -6.84 0.49
CA VAL A 235 3.82 -6.10 1.27
C VAL A 235 3.59 -4.75 0.57
N LEU A 236 2.28 -4.39 0.37
CA LEU A 236 1.83 -3.22 -0.41
C LEU A 236 1.28 -2.11 0.48
#